data_96a4eba161f31d61b3c8e27d1fec0fa8
#
_entry.id   96a4eba161f31d61b3c8e27d1fec0fa8
#
_cell.length_a   1.000
_cell.length_b   1.000
_cell.length_c   1.000
_cell.angle_alpha   90.00
_cell.angle_beta   90.00
_cell.angle_gamma   90.00
#
_symmetry.space_group_name_H-M   'P 1'
#
loop_
_entity.id
_entity.type
_entity.pdbx_description
1 polymer ?
#
loop_
_entity_poly.entity_id
_entity_poly.type
_entity_poly.pdbx_seq_one_letter_code
_entity_poly.pdbx_strand_id
1 'polypeptide(L)'
;TYTYFQIPLGVLFLYPSMKEVKKEWLESAQLLGASSAYAWFKVALPFLRPSIASTFVILFANGMGTYETAYALTSSNVNLLTIRIAALVSGDVFAKPNLGSALAVALGVLLVTAMLIIQKKGKVVQT
;
A
#
# COMPACT_ATOMS: atom_id res chain seq x y z
N THR A 1 -6.45 14.54 -2.80
CA THR A 1 -6.95 13.76 -3.95
C THR A 1 -6.56 12.29 -3.83
N TYR A 2 -5.27 11.96 -3.63
CA TYR A 2 -4.82 10.55 -3.48
C TYR A 2 -5.53 9.83 -2.34
N THR A 3 -5.66 10.45 -1.18
CA THR A 3 -6.35 9.87 -0.02
C THR A 3 -7.80 9.50 -0.36
N TYR A 4 -8.48 10.35 -1.09
CA TYR A 4 -9.88 10.11 -1.49
C TYR A 4 -10.03 8.84 -2.36
N PHE A 5 -9.14 8.62 -3.33
CA PHE A 5 -9.15 7.41 -4.16
C PHE A 5 -8.63 6.17 -3.44
N GLN A 6 -7.71 6.34 -2.49
CA GLN A 6 -7.10 5.22 -1.77
C GLN A 6 -8.01 4.64 -0.68
N ILE A 7 -8.94 5.42 -0.11
CA ILE A 7 -9.86 4.93 0.93
C ILE A 7 -10.74 3.79 0.42
N PRO A 8 -11.50 3.92 -0.71
CA PRO A 8 -12.31 2.82 -1.23
C PRO A 8 -11.48 1.58 -1.56
N LEU A 9 -10.29 1.79 -2.12
CA LEU A 9 -9.38 0.71 -2.48
C LEU A 9 -8.87 -0.03 -1.24
N GLY A 10 -8.50 0.71 -0.20
CA GLY A 10 -8.09 0.14 1.09
C GLY A 10 -9.20 -0.68 1.74
N VAL A 11 -10.43 -0.18 1.72
CA VAL A 11 -11.59 -0.91 2.23
C VAL A 11 -11.82 -2.19 1.43
N LEU A 12 -11.72 -2.13 0.09
CA LEU A 12 -11.90 -3.28 -0.78
C LEU A 12 -10.88 -4.40 -0.48
N PHE A 13 -9.62 -4.05 -0.22
CA PHE A 13 -8.58 -5.03 0.11
C PHE A 13 -8.65 -5.57 1.54
N LEU A 14 -9.10 -4.75 2.50
CA LEU A 14 -9.21 -5.18 3.89
C LEU A 14 -10.49 -5.95 4.18
N TYR A 15 -11.56 -5.71 3.43
CA TYR A 15 -12.87 -6.32 3.65
C TYR A 15 -12.85 -7.86 3.66
N PRO A 16 -12.22 -8.57 2.69
CA PRO A 16 -12.13 -10.03 2.72
C PRO A 16 -11.43 -10.53 3.98
N SER A 17 -10.32 -9.90 4.35
CA SER A 17 -9.54 -10.28 5.54
C SER A 17 -10.32 -10.07 6.85
N MET A 18 -11.15 -9.03 6.90
CA MET A 18 -12.04 -8.81 8.04
C MET A 18 -13.11 -9.90 8.16
N LYS A 19 -13.59 -10.44 7.03
CA LYS A 19 -14.54 -11.56 7.02
C LYS A 19 -13.94 -12.89 7.48
N GLU A 20 -12.62 -13.05 7.35
CA GLU A 20 -11.92 -14.25 7.83
C GLU A 20 -11.82 -14.29 9.36
N VAL A 21 -12.00 -13.16 10.05
CA VAL A 21 -12.08 -13.12 11.52
C VAL A 21 -13.41 -13.75 11.93
N LYS A 22 -13.35 -14.98 12.45
CA LYS A 22 -14.53 -15.72 12.89
C LYS A 22 -15.11 -15.09 14.14
N LYS A 23 -16.41 -14.87 14.17
CA LYS A 23 -17.14 -14.41 15.36
C LYS A 23 -16.89 -15.29 16.57
N GLU A 24 -16.77 -16.60 16.34
CA GLU A 24 -16.51 -17.61 17.38
C GLU A 24 -15.26 -17.28 18.22
N TRP A 25 -14.22 -16.72 17.62
CA TRP A 25 -13.00 -16.33 18.34
C TRP A 25 -13.24 -15.15 19.29
N LEU A 26 -14.05 -14.20 18.83
CA LEU A 26 -14.41 -13.03 19.65
C LEU A 26 -15.37 -13.43 20.78
N GLU A 27 -16.33 -14.29 20.50
CA GLU A 27 -17.28 -14.83 21.47
C GLU A 27 -16.56 -15.68 22.51
N SER A 28 -15.64 -16.53 22.10
CA SER A 28 -14.82 -17.33 23.05
C SER A 28 -13.98 -16.44 23.97
N ALA A 29 -13.39 -15.38 23.45
CA ALA A 29 -12.66 -14.41 24.28
C ALA A 29 -13.57 -13.69 25.30
N GLN A 30 -14.80 -13.36 24.89
CA GLN A 30 -15.79 -12.75 25.78
C GLN A 30 -16.28 -13.70 26.87
N LEU A 31 -16.47 -15.00 26.54
CA LEU A 31 -16.82 -16.02 27.53
C LEU A 31 -15.75 -16.20 28.61
N LEU A 32 -14.49 -15.91 28.28
CA LEU A 32 -13.36 -15.89 29.20
C LEU A 32 -13.25 -14.57 30.01
N GLY A 33 -14.25 -13.68 29.89
CA GLY A 33 -14.30 -12.42 30.63
C GLY A 33 -13.60 -11.22 29.96
N ALA A 34 -13.16 -11.37 28.70
CA ALA A 34 -12.54 -10.27 27.97
C ALA A 34 -13.61 -9.27 27.48
N SER A 35 -13.33 -7.97 27.60
CA SER A 35 -14.17 -6.95 26.97
C SER A 35 -14.09 -7.05 25.44
N SER A 36 -15.15 -6.63 24.73
CA SER A 36 -15.16 -6.61 23.26
C SER A 36 -13.95 -5.87 22.66
N ALA A 37 -13.57 -4.74 23.23
CA ALA A 37 -12.40 -3.98 22.80
C ALA A 37 -11.11 -4.79 22.97
N TYR A 38 -10.93 -5.44 24.12
CA TYR A 38 -9.75 -6.28 24.39
C TYR A 38 -9.66 -7.46 23.42
N ALA A 39 -10.77 -8.14 23.14
CA ALA A 39 -10.83 -9.24 22.17
C ALA A 39 -10.45 -8.75 20.75
N TRP A 40 -10.94 -7.59 20.34
CA TRP A 40 -10.57 -6.99 19.04
C TRP A 40 -9.06 -6.69 18.95
N PHE A 41 -8.48 -6.04 19.97
CA PHE A 41 -7.06 -5.67 19.93
C PHE A 41 -6.10 -6.85 20.13
N LYS A 42 -6.48 -7.85 20.89
CA LYS A 42 -5.60 -9.00 21.21
C LYS A 42 -5.78 -10.20 20.29
N VAL A 43 -6.94 -10.37 19.68
CA VAL A 43 -7.25 -11.52 18.82
C VAL A 43 -7.37 -11.08 17.34
N ALA A 44 -8.26 -10.16 17.03
CA ALA A 44 -8.52 -9.77 15.64
C ALA A 44 -7.37 -8.98 15.02
N LEU A 45 -6.84 -7.98 15.72
CA LEU A 45 -5.80 -7.09 15.18
C LEU A 45 -4.48 -7.83 14.84
N PRO A 46 -3.93 -8.71 15.70
CA PRO A 46 -2.72 -9.46 15.32
C PRO A 46 -2.96 -10.40 14.14
N PHE A 47 -4.14 -10.98 14.01
CA PHE A 47 -4.51 -11.79 12.85
C PHE A 47 -4.56 -10.95 11.55
N LEU A 48 -5.06 -9.71 11.64
CA LEU A 48 -5.17 -8.81 10.50
C LEU A 48 -3.84 -8.11 10.11
N ARG A 49 -2.83 -8.14 10.97
CA ARG A 49 -1.54 -7.46 10.71
C ARG A 49 -0.93 -7.76 9.33
N PRO A 50 -0.83 -9.02 8.87
CA PRO A 50 -0.26 -9.31 7.55
C PRO A 50 -1.11 -8.74 6.42
N SER A 51 -2.45 -8.78 6.54
CA SER A 51 -3.36 -8.19 5.55
C SER A 51 -3.28 -6.67 5.51
N ILE A 52 -3.18 -6.02 6.66
CA ILE A 52 -2.99 -4.57 6.76
C ILE A 52 -1.65 -4.18 6.13
N ALA A 53 -0.58 -4.91 6.41
CA ALA A 53 0.73 -4.66 5.84
C ALA A 53 0.73 -4.82 4.32
N SER A 54 0.12 -5.88 3.80
CA SER A 54 0.00 -6.12 2.35
C SER A 54 -0.82 -5.04 1.66
N THR A 55 -1.96 -4.66 2.26
CA THR A 55 -2.81 -3.57 1.75
C THR A 55 -2.04 -2.26 1.73
N PHE A 56 -1.32 -1.95 2.79
CA PHE A 56 -0.50 -0.73 2.84
C PHE A 56 0.54 -0.69 1.73
N VAL A 57 1.24 -1.81 1.45
CA VAL A 57 2.20 -1.89 0.36
C VAL A 57 1.55 -1.64 -1.00
N ILE A 58 0.39 -2.26 -1.23
CA ILE A 58 -0.35 -2.09 -2.49
C ILE A 58 -0.79 -0.63 -2.66
N LEU A 59 -1.36 -0.03 -1.62
CA LEU A 59 -1.78 1.36 -1.64
C LEU A 59 -0.61 2.31 -1.85
N PHE A 60 0.52 2.04 -1.19
CA PHE A 60 1.74 2.82 -1.33
C PHE A 60 2.30 2.72 -2.75
N ALA A 61 2.41 1.49 -3.29
CA ALA A 61 2.87 1.27 -4.65
C ALA A 61 1.96 1.94 -5.69
N ASN A 62 0.63 1.82 -5.50
CA ASN A 62 -0.35 2.48 -6.35
C ASN A 62 -0.22 4.01 -6.28
N GLY A 63 -0.08 4.58 -5.08
CA GLY A 63 0.12 6.02 -4.89
C GLY A 63 1.41 6.53 -5.52
N MET A 64 2.50 5.78 -5.40
CA MET A 64 3.79 6.13 -6.02
C MET A 64 3.78 5.98 -7.54
N GLY A 65 3.04 5.00 -8.08
CA GLY A 65 2.95 4.74 -9.51
C GLY A 65 1.94 5.61 -10.26
N THR A 66 1.06 6.31 -9.57
CA THR A 66 0.01 7.11 -10.21
C THR A 66 0.56 8.39 -10.81
N TYR A 67 0.70 8.40 -12.13
CA TYR A 67 1.14 9.56 -12.91
C TYR A 67 -0.03 10.43 -13.36
N GLU A 68 -1.08 9.80 -13.89
CA GLU A 68 -2.17 10.48 -14.61
C GLU A 68 -2.92 11.48 -13.73
N THR A 69 -3.26 11.11 -12.49
CA THR A 69 -3.98 11.99 -11.57
C THR A 69 -3.16 13.22 -11.19
N ALA A 70 -1.86 13.03 -10.93
CA ALA A 70 -0.97 14.12 -10.61
C ALA A 70 -0.78 15.06 -11.80
N TYR A 71 -0.59 14.50 -13.00
CA TYR A 71 -0.43 15.27 -14.23
C TYR A 71 -1.70 16.08 -14.57
N ALA A 72 -2.87 15.46 -14.47
CA ALA A 72 -4.16 16.12 -14.73
C ALA A 72 -4.43 17.30 -13.79
N LEU A 73 -3.98 17.22 -12.53
CA LEU A 73 -4.19 18.28 -11.53
C LEU A 73 -3.15 19.38 -11.56
N THR A 74 -1.92 19.09 -11.98
CA THR A 74 -0.79 20.01 -11.79
C THR A 74 -0.07 20.38 -13.09
N SER A 75 -0.45 19.75 -14.22
CA SER A 75 0.10 20.05 -15.55
C SER A 75 1.63 20.18 -15.57
N SER A 76 2.36 19.21 -15.00
CA SER A 76 3.83 19.20 -14.90
C SER A 76 4.49 20.21 -13.97
N ASN A 77 3.75 21.05 -13.27
CA ASN A 77 4.32 22.08 -12.37
C ASN A 77 4.83 21.50 -11.02
N VAL A 78 4.63 20.23 -10.76
CA VAL A 78 5.09 19.58 -9.52
C VAL A 78 6.15 18.53 -9.84
N ASN A 79 7.27 18.58 -9.12
CA ASN A 79 8.40 17.65 -9.26
C ASN A 79 8.12 16.28 -8.62
N LEU A 80 7.09 15.57 -9.10
CA LEU A 80 6.88 14.17 -8.75
C LEU A 80 7.77 13.26 -9.61
N LEU A 81 8.28 12.20 -9.02
CA LEU A 81 9.21 11.28 -9.68
C LEU A 81 8.60 10.68 -10.96
N THR A 82 7.33 10.29 -10.91
CA THR A 82 6.61 9.73 -12.07
C THR A 82 6.41 10.73 -13.19
N ILE A 83 6.14 12.00 -12.88
CA ILE A 83 6.05 13.09 -13.87
C ILE A 83 7.43 13.36 -14.49
N ARG A 84 8.49 13.33 -13.68
CA ARG A 84 9.86 13.48 -14.18
C ARG A 84 10.29 12.35 -15.10
N ILE A 85 9.95 11.11 -14.76
CA ILE A 85 10.22 9.94 -15.62
C ILE A 85 9.51 10.11 -16.95
N ALA A 86 8.21 10.45 -16.94
CA ALA A 86 7.44 10.65 -18.16
C ALA A 86 7.99 11.79 -19.02
N ALA A 87 8.36 12.92 -18.42
CA ALA A 87 8.94 14.06 -19.13
C ALA A 87 10.32 13.73 -19.77
N LEU A 88 11.12 12.91 -19.10
CA LEU A 88 12.43 12.46 -19.65
C LEU A 88 12.29 11.47 -20.79
N VAL A 89 11.22 10.70 -20.84
CA VAL A 89 10.96 9.73 -21.91
C VAL A 89 10.24 10.37 -23.10
N SER A 90 9.27 11.26 -22.83
CA SER A 90 8.39 11.84 -23.85
C SER A 90 8.67 13.32 -24.18
N GLY A 91 9.66 13.93 -23.54
CA GLY A 91 9.96 15.36 -23.69
C GLY A 91 10.58 15.71 -25.04
N ASP A 92 9.95 16.62 -25.77
CA ASP A 92 10.34 16.99 -27.13
C ASP A 92 11.68 17.74 -27.29
N VAL A 93 12.16 18.42 -26.23
CA VAL A 93 13.30 19.34 -26.37
C VAL A 93 14.61 18.80 -25.78
N PHE A 94 14.54 17.98 -24.72
CA PHE A 94 15.70 17.36 -24.08
C PHE A 94 15.40 15.95 -23.58
N ALA A 95 14.85 15.12 -24.45
CA ALA A 95 14.58 13.72 -24.11
C ALA A 95 15.90 13.00 -23.75
N LYS A 96 16.00 12.55 -22.51
CA LYS A 96 17.08 11.67 -22.04
C LYS A 96 16.49 10.32 -21.63
N PRO A 97 16.14 9.45 -22.59
CA PRO A 97 15.44 8.20 -22.31
C PRO A 97 16.23 7.28 -21.38
N ASN A 98 17.56 7.30 -21.47
CA ASN A 98 18.42 6.53 -20.57
C ASN A 98 18.30 6.96 -19.11
N LEU A 99 18.18 8.27 -18.85
CA LEU A 99 17.98 8.78 -17.50
C LEU A 99 16.56 8.48 -16.99
N GLY A 100 15.56 8.60 -17.85
CA GLY A 100 14.17 8.22 -17.55
C GLY A 100 14.05 6.74 -17.19
N SER A 101 14.68 5.87 -17.99
CA SER A 101 14.72 4.43 -17.73
C SER A 101 15.46 4.09 -16.42
N ALA A 102 16.57 4.75 -16.14
CA ALA A 102 17.32 4.56 -14.90
C ALA A 102 16.49 4.95 -13.66
N LEU A 103 15.77 6.06 -13.72
CA LEU A 103 14.88 6.48 -12.64
C LEU A 103 13.69 5.54 -12.45
N ALA A 104 13.12 5.01 -13.56
CA ALA A 104 12.05 4.03 -13.50
C ALA A 104 12.50 2.72 -12.85
N VAL A 105 13.69 2.23 -13.20
CA VAL A 105 14.30 1.04 -12.57
C VAL A 105 14.59 1.29 -11.09
N ALA A 106 15.13 2.45 -10.74
CA ALA A 106 15.40 2.81 -9.35
C ALA A 106 14.11 2.83 -8.52
N LEU A 107 13.02 3.40 -9.05
CA LEU A 107 11.70 3.39 -8.41
C LEU A 107 11.18 1.96 -8.25
N GLY A 108 11.28 1.13 -9.28
CA GLY A 108 10.87 -0.27 -9.24
C GLY A 108 11.63 -1.07 -8.19
N VAL A 109 12.95 -0.92 -8.12
CA VAL A 109 13.79 -1.57 -7.11
C VAL A 109 13.41 -1.13 -5.70
N LEU A 110 13.17 0.17 -5.50
CA LEU A 110 12.74 0.71 -4.22
C LEU A 110 11.41 0.10 -3.77
N LEU A 111 10.41 0.02 -4.67
CA LEU A 111 9.12 -0.56 -4.37
C LEU A 111 9.21 -2.07 -4.08
N VAL A 112 9.98 -2.82 -4.87
CA VAL A 112 10.19 -4.26 -4.66
C VAL A 112 10.90 -4.52 -3.34
N THR A 113 11.95 -3.77 -3.01
CA THR A 113 12.66 -3.92 -1.72
C THR A 113 11.76 -3.59 -0.54
N ALA A 114 10.97 -2.51 -0.61
CA ALA A 114 10.00 -2.18 0.41
C ALA A 114 8.97 -3.30 0.61
N MET A 115 8.45 -3.85 -0.49
CA MET A 115 7.51 -4.98 -0.46
C MET A 115 8.12 -6.22 0.19
N LEU A 116 9.35 -6.59 -0.18
CA LEU A 116 10.04 -7.76 0.37
C LEU A 116 10.32 -7.61 1.88
N ILE A 117 10.71 -6.42 2.32
CA ILE A 117 10.96 -6.15 3.74
C ILE A 117 9.67 -6.31 4.56
N ILE A 118 8.55 -5.80 4.06
CA ILE A 118 7.27 -5.88 4.76
C ILE A 118 6.75 -7.31 4.78
N GLN A 119 6.85 -8.04 3.67
CA GLN A 119 6.48 -9.46 3.61
C GLN A 119 7.32 -10.33 4.53
N LYS A 120 8.62 -10.09 4.60
CA LYS A 120 9.52 -10.83 5.50
C LYS A 120 9.17 -10.60 6.98
N LYS A 121 8.85 -9.37 7.36
CA LYS A 121 8.35 -9.07 8.72
C LYS A 121 6.99 -9.69 9.01
N GLY A 122 6.11 -9.80 8.01
CA GLY A 122 4.81 -10.44 8.16
C GLY A 122 4.91 -11.95 8.39
N LYS A 123 5.87 -12.64 7.77
CA LYS A 123 6.08 -14.08 7.96
C LYS A 123 6.67 -14.46 9.33
N VAL A 124 7.43 -13.59 9.97
CA VAL A 124 8.02 -13.83 11.31
C VAL A 124 6.95 -13.88 12.42
N VAL A 125 5.75 -13.41 12.15
CA VAL A 125 4.64 -13.40 13.14
C VAL A 125 3.76 -14.66 13.05
N GLN A 126 3.99 -15.54 12.06
CA GLN A 126 3.20 -16.77 11.87
C GLN A 126 3.91 -18.04 12.39
N THR A 127 5.09 -17.91 12.95
CA THR A 127 5.79 -18.96 13.70
C THR A 127 5.78 -18.64 15.18
#